data_71eab52547139ae0d362051746a22752
#
_entry.id   71eab52547139ae0d362051746a22752
#
_cell.length_a   1.000
_cell.length_b   1.000
_cell.length_c   1.000
_cell.angle_alpha   90.00
_cell.angle_beta   90.00
_cell.angle_gamma   90.00
#
_symmetry.space_group_name_H-M   'P 1'
#
loop_
_entity.id
_entity.type
_entity.pdbx_description
1 polymer ?
#
loop_
_entity_poly.entity_id
_entity_poly.type
_entity_poly.pdbx_seq_one_letter_code
_entity_poly.pdbx_strand_id
1 'polypeptide(L)'
;MITKMRFKFLFVSIILFSKPLFAVPESFADLVEQLSPAVVSIASTTIVENNSQNQIPQFPEGSPFDDFFKEYFDRDQRRSQRPMTGLGSGFIISEDGIVVTNNHVIEGADEITVILNDETEFTAELLGRDPKADIAVLKIDP
;
A
#
# COMPACT_ATOMS: atom_id res chain seq x y z
N MET A 1 52.08 48.61 -7.82
CA MET A 1 52.30 47.40 -7.00
C MET A 1 51.07 47.03 -6.11
N ILE A 2 50.25 47.96 -5.74
CA ILE A 2 49.07 47.80 -4.88
C ILE A 2 47.87 47.08 -5.58
N THR A 3 47.73 47.27 -6.91
CA THR A 3 46.58 46.72 -7.66
C THR A 3 46.64 45.19 -7.85
N LYS A 4 47.82 44.59 -7.92
CA LYS A 4 47.98 43.14 -8.05
C LYS A 4 47.71 42.36 -6.76
N MET A 5 47.88 43.01 -5.61
CA MET A 5 47.64 42.39 -4.32
C MET A 5 46.15 42.32 -3.97
N ARG A 6 45.36 43.33 -4.38
CA ARG A 6 43.91 43.35 -4.20
C ARG A 6 43.18 42.26 -4.99
N PHE A 7 43.70 41.94 -6.19
CA PHE A 7 43.11 40.88 -7.04
C PHE A 7 43.32 39.48 -6.46
N LYS A 8 44.48 39.21 -5.85
CA LYS A 8 44.75 37.95 -5.15
C LYS A 8 43.88 37.74 -3.92
N PHE A 9 43.61 38.80 -3.16
CA PHE A 9 42.71 38.75 -2.00
C PHE A 9 41.25 38.51 -2.37
N LEU A 10 40.82 39.10 -3.50
CA LEU A 10 39.45 38.87 -4.01
C LEU A 10 39.26 37.43 -4.44
N PHE A 11 40.26 36.80 -5.08
CA PHE A 11 40.19 35.40 -5.51
C PHE A 11 40.18 34.40 -4.35
N VAL A 12 40.95 34.68 -3.31
CA VAL A 12 40.96 33.87 -2.05
C VAL A 12 39.62 33.99 -1.30
N SER A 13 39.01 35.20 -1.28
CA SER A 13 37.72 35.42 -0.64
C SER A 13 36.56 34.65 -1.30
N ILE A 14 36.60 34.50 -2.63
CA ILE A 14 35.59 33.73 -3.39
C ILE A 14 35.66 32.23 -3.05
N ILE A 15 36.85 31.68 -2.85
CA ILE A 15 37.03 30.26 -2.50
C ILE A 15 36.52 29.93 -1.10
N LEU A 16 36.69 30.89 -0.16
CA LEU A 16 36.23 30.69 1.24
C LEU A 16 34.73 30.76 1.44
N PHE A 17 33.97 31.28 0.47
CA PHE A 17 32.50 31.33 0.49
C PHE A 17 31.82 30.25 -0.33
N SER A 18 32.56 29.31 -0.92
CA SER A 18 31.99 28.14 -1.59
C SER A 18 31.37 27.22 -0.55
N LYS A 19 30.08 27.38 -0.28
CA LYS A 19 29.32 26.39 0.49
C LYS A 19 29.38 25.05 -0.23
N PRO A 20 29.64 23.94 0.47
CA PRO A 20 29.56 22.64 -0.17
C PRO A 20 28.13 22.48 -0.73
N LEU A 21 28.03 22.33 -2.03
CA LEU A 21 26.80 21.92 -2.68
C LEU A 21 26.63 20.46 -2.27
N PHE A 22 25.68 20.18 -1.38
CA PHE A 22 25.32 18.80 -1.07
C PHE A 22 24.86 18.15 -2.36
N ALA A 23 25.72 17.36 -2.96
CA ALA A 23 25.36 16.53 -4.08
C ALA A 23 24.28 15.53 -3.59
N VAL A 24 23.28 15.27 -4.40
CA VAL A 24 22.37 14.16 -4.20
C VAL A 24 23.22 12.90 -4.01
N PRO A 25 23.00 12.07 -2.99
CA PRO A 25 23.81 10.88 -2.77
C PRO A 25 23.77 10.00 -4.02
N GLU A 26 24.91 9.43 -4.40
CA GLU A 26 25.02 8.54 -5.57
C GLU A 26 24.16 7.27 -5.40
N SER A 27 23.81 6.92 -4.17
CA SER A 27 23.01 5.75 -3.82
C SER A 27 22.12 6.05 -2.60
N PHE A 28 20.92 5.51 -2.62
CA PHE A 28 20.01 5.48 -1.46
C PHE A 28 20.08 4.14 -0.71
N ALA A 29 21.02 3.26 -1.04
CA ALA A 29 21.10 1.89 -0.49
C ALA A 29 21.14 1.89 1.05
N ASP A 30 22.02 2.70 1.65
CA ASP A 30 22.17 2.78 3.10
C ASP A 30 20.88 3.28 3.79
N LEU A 31 20.17 4.21 3.16
CA LEU A 31 18.90 4.72 3.67
C LEU A 31 17.81 3.65 3.57
N VAL A 32 17.75 2.93 2.46
CA VAL A 32 16.80 1.83 2.25
C VAL A 32 17.05 0.72 3.26
N GLU A 33 18.31 0.34 3.49
CA GLU A 33 18.67 -0.69 4.48
C GLU A 33 18.19 -0.33 5.89
N GLN A 34 18.33 0.95 6.28
CA GLN A 34 17.91 1.43 7.60
C GLN A 34 16.38 1.51 7.74
N LEU A 35 15.66 1.91 6.70
CA LEU A 35 14.20 2.14 6.75
C LEU A 35 13.38 0.90 6.36
N SER A 36 13.97 -0.05 5.66
CA SER A 36 13.30 -1.27 5.19
C SER A 36 12.53 -2.03 6.28
N PRO A 37 13.05 -2.15 7.53
CA PRO A 37 12.31 -2.84 8.59
C PRO A 37 10.97 -2.17 8.98
N ALA A 38 10.83 -0.86 8.73
CA ALA A 38 9.59 -0.15 9.00
C ALA A 38 8.59 -0.22 7.83
N VAL A 39 9.02 -0.67 6.65
CA VAL A 39 8.14 -0.80 5.48
C VAL A 39 7.42 -2.14 5.54
N VAL A 40 6.11 -2.11 5.32
CA VAL A 40 5.26 -3.29 5.37
C VAL A 40 4.40 -3.40 4.10
N SER A 41 3.99 -4.63 3.78
CA SER A 41 2.96 -4.86 2.78
C SER A 41 1.58 -4.88 3.46
N ILE A 42 0.58 -4.36 2.77
CA ILE A 42 -0.81 -4.36 3.22
C ILE A 42 -1.61 -5.21 2.25
N ALA A 43 -2.26 -6.24 2.76
CA ALA A 43 -3.24 -7.02 2.02
C ALA A 43 -4.64 -6.63 2.49
N SER A 44 -5.48 -6.16 1.56
CA SER A 44 -6.88 -5.83 1.82
C SER A 44 -7.77 -6.85 1.14
N THR A 45 -8.57 -7.58 1.90
CA THR A 45 -9.46 -8.61 1.39
C THR A 45 -10.90 -8.11 1.42
N THR A 46 -11.59 -8.21 0.27
CA THR A 46 -13.01 -7.89 0.14
C THR A 46 -13.77 -9.16 -0.21
N ILE A 47 -14.77 -9.49 0.56
CA ILE A 47 -15.69 -10.60 0.31
C ILE A 47 -16.78 -10.07 -0.60
N VAL A 48 -16.68 -10.32 -1.89
CA VAL A 48 -17.73 -9.94 -2.83
C VAL A 48 -18.91 -10.90 -2.62
N GLU A 49 -19.87 -10.50 -1.80
CA GLU A 49 -21.20 -11.13 -1.82
C GLU A 49 -21.87 -10.73 -3.13
N ASN A 50 -21.74 -11.56 -4.15
CA ASN A 50 -22.55 -11.42 -5.34
C ASN A 50 -24.02 -11.66 -4.99
N ASN A 51 -24.66 -10.61 -4.53
CA ASN A 51 -26.11 -10.53 -4.42
C ASN A 51 -26.71 -10.30 -5.82
N SER A 52 -26.10 -10.91 -6.82
CA SER A 52 -26.70 -11.06 -8.14
C SER A 52 -27.83 -12.09 -8.00
N GLN A 53 -28.96 -11.63 -7.48
CA GLN A 53 -30.25 -12.17 -7.91
C GLN A 53 -30.37 -11.84 -9.42
N ASN A 54 -29.42 -12.33 -10.21
CA ASN A 54 -29.63 -12.49 -11.63
C ASN A 54 -30.81 -13.45 -11.70
N GLN A 55 -31.94 -12.95 -12.17
CA GLN A 55 -33.14 -13.70 -12.49
C GLN A 55 -32.69 -14.92 -13.29
N ILE A 56 -32.54 -16.04 -12.59
CA ILE A 56 -32.34 -17.32 -13.25
C ILE A 56 -33.59 -17.47 -14.11
N PRO A 57 -33.48 -17.55 -15.45
CA PRO A 57 -34.65 -17.80 -16.29
C PRO A 57 -35.32 -19.06 -15.73
N GLN A 58 -36.55 -18.93 -15.26
CA GLN A 58 -37.31 -20.09 -14.79
C GLN A 58 -37.70 -20.93 -16.01
N PHE A 59 -37.02 -22.02 -16.17
CA PHE A 59 -37.42 -23.03 -17.17
C PHE A 59 -38.45 -23.97 -16.53
N PRO A 60 -39.38 -24.53 -17.34
CA PRO A 60 -40.32 -25.53 -16.83
C PRO A 60 -39.55 -26.72 -16.24
N GLU A 61 -40.00 -27.18 -15.07
CA GLU A 61 -39.41 -28.35 -14.40
C GLU A 61 -39.39 -29.56 -15.34
N GLY A 62 -38.21 -30.21 -15.46
CA GLY A 62 -38.01 -31.36 -16.34
C GLY A 62 -37.53 -31.00 -17.75
N SER A 63 -37.19 -29.74 -18.04
CA SER A 63 -36.53 -29.37 -19.29
C SER A 63 -35.06 -29.85 -19.27
N PRO A 64 -34.53 -30.39 -20.39
CA PRO A 64 -33.12 -30.75 -20.50
C PRO A 64 -32.15 -29.57 -20.26
N PHE A 65 -32.66 -28.34 -20.33
CA PHE A 65 -31.93 -27.13 -20.09
C PHE A 65 -31.87 -26.75 -18.61
N ASP A 66 -32.83 -27.21 -17.78
CA ASP A 66 -32.90 -26.89 -16.35
C ASP A 66 -31.68 -27.45 -15.60
N ASP A 67 -31.31 -28.71 -15.84
CA ASP A 67 -30.16 -29.34 -15.21
C ASP A 67 -28.83 -28.71 -15.67
N PHE A 68 -28.72 -28.35 -16.97
CA PHE A 68 -27.54 -27.72 -17.54
C PHE A 68 -27.34 -26.34 -16.94
N PHE A 69 -28.39 -25.52 -16.86
CA PHE A 69 -28.29 -24.17 -16.31
C PHE A 69 -28.11 -24.19 -14.80
N LYS A 70 -28.71 -25.09 -14.05
CA LYS A 70 -28.43 -25.27 -12.62
C LYS A 70 -26.95 -25.58 -12.39
N GLU A 71 -26.38 -26.52 -13.11
CA GLU A 71 -24.95 -26.85 -12.98
C GLU A 71 -24.05 -25.69 -13.39
N TYR A 72 -24.39 -24.93 -14.41
CA TYR A 72 -23.64 -23.75 -14.85
C TYR A 72 -23.69 -22.64 -13.81
N PHE A 73 -24.87 -22.31 -13.30
CA PHE A 73 -25.03 -21.26 -12.28
C PHE A 73 -24.46 -21.67 -10.90
N ASP A 74 -24.55 -22.94 -10.53
CA ASP A 74 -23.90 -23.43 -9.30
C ASP A 74 -22.37 -23.34 -9.39
N ARG A 75 -21.78 -23.56 -10.55
CA ARG A 75 -20.35 -23.35 -10.77
C ARG A 75 -19.96 -21.89 -10.70
N ASP A 76 -20.80 -21.00 -11.22
CA ASP A 76 -20.56 -19.57 -11.23
C ASP A 76 -20.72 -18.97 -9.81
N GLN A 77 -21.71 -19.42 -9.03
CA GLN A 77 -21.87 -19.04 -7.63
C GLN A 77 -20.67 -19.47 -6.77
N ARG A 78 -20.10 -20.64 -6.98
CA ARG A 78 -18.88 -21.08 -6.28
C ARG A 78 -17.64 -20.27 -6.67
N ARG A 79 -17.61 -19.68 -7.85
CA ARG A 79 -16.56 -18.74 -8.30
C ARG A 79 -16.77 -17.33 -7.72
N SER A 80 -18.00 -16.94 -7.43
CA SER A 80 -18.37 -15.61 -6.97
C SER A 80 -18.05 -15.34 -5.48
N GLN A 81 -17.70 -16.36 -4.71
CA GLN A 81 -17.28 -16.25 -3.30
C GLN A 81 -15.75 -16.23 -3.14
N ARG A 82 -14.99 -15.93 -4.20
CA ARG A 82 -13.54 -15.78 -4.03
C ARG A 82 -13.26 -14.40 -3.46
N PRO A 83 -12.59 -14.33 -2.30
CA PRO A 83 -12.14 -13.06 -1.76
C PRO A 83 -11.23 -12.38 -2.79
N MET A 84 -11.48 -11.12 -3.06
CA MET A 84 -10.57 -10.27 -3.85
C MET A 84 -9.57 -9.66 -2.89
N THR A 85 -8.29 -9.91 -3.11
CA THR A 85 -7.21 -9.34 -2.31
C THR A 85 -6.50 -8.25 -3.11
N GLY A 86 -6.56 -7.02 -2.59
CA GLY A 86 -5.74 -5.90 -3.02
C GLY A 86 -4.41 -5.90 -2.26
N LEU A 87 -3.36 -5.37 -2.87
CA LEU A 87 -2.05 -5.22 -2.25
C LEU A 87 -1.62 -3.76 -2.27
N GLY A 88 -1.03 -3.31 -1.17
CA GLY A 88 -0.47 -1.98 -1.00
C GLY A 88 0.73 -1.99 -0.08
N SER A 89 1.20 -0.81 0.29
CA SER A 89 2.33 -0.64 1.21
C SER A 89 1.95 0.29 2.35
N GLY A 90 2.66 0.15 3.47
CA GLY A 90 2.52 1.01 4.64
C GLY A 90 3.83 1.14 5.39
N PHE A 91 3.79 1.91 6.48
CA PHE A 91 4.94 2.14 7.36
C PHE A 91 4.52 1.97 8.81
N ILE A 92 5.30 1.20 9.58
CA ILE A 92 5.20 1.19 11.03
C ILE A 92 5.82 2.48 11.54
N ILE A 93 5.09 3.24 12.35
CA ILE A 93 5.54 4.53 12.90
C ILE A 93 5.72 4.51 14.42
N SER A 94 5.37 3.43 15.08
CA SER A 94 5.46 3.28 16.54
C SER A 94 5.71 1.82 16.93
N GLU A 95 6.47 1.61 18.00
CA GLU A 95 6.70 0.29 18.60
C GLU A 95 5.41 -0.35 19.12
N ASP A 96 4.39 0.47 19.39
CA ASP A 96 3.05 -0.03 19.74
C ASP A 96 2.29 -0.67 18.56
N GLY A 97 2.87 -0.74 17.38
CA GLY A 97 2.24 -1.34 16.20
C GLY A 97 1.27 -0.42 15.46
N ILE A 98 1.55 0.90 15.45
CA ILE A 98 0.80 1.84 14.61
C ILE A 98 1.38 1.83 13.20
N VAL A 99 0.51 1.60 12.21
CA VAL A 99 0.86 1.53 10.77
C VAL A 99 0.11 2.62 10.02
N VAL A 100 0.81 3.32 9.14
CA VAL A 100 0.22 4.30 8.21
C VAL A 100 0.24 3.75 6.80
N THR A 101 -0.88 3.87 6.11
CA THR A 101 -1.03 3.47 4.70
C THR A 101 -1.96 4.47 3.98
N ASN A 102 -2.23 4.24 2.71
CA ASN A 102 -3.19 5.04 1.96
C ASN A 102 -4.62 4.54 2.17
N ASN A 103 -5.59 5.48 2.17
CA ASN A 103 -7.00 5.14 2.33
C ASN A 103 -7.49 4.23 1.19
N HIS A 104 -7.09 4.50 -0.06
CA HIS A 104 -7.52 3.70 -1.21
C HIS A 104 -7.04 2.23 -1.14
N VAL A 105 -5.96 1.94 -0.39
CA VAL A 105 -5.45 0.56 -0.20
C VAL A 105 -6.42 -0.28 0.63
N ILE A 106 -7.10 0.34 1.60
CA ILE A 106 -7.97 -0.36 2.56
C ILE A 106 -9.45 -0.07 2.34
N GLU A 107 -9.79 0.74 1.35
CA GLU A 107 -11.17 1.13 1.10
C GLU A 107 -12.04 -0.05 0.68
N GLY A 108 -13.13 -0.28 1.41
CA GLY A 108 -14.05 -1.41 1.16
C GLY A 108 -13.50 -2.77 1.57
N ALA A 109 -12.37 -2.84 2.29
CA ALA A 109 -11.84 -4.09 2.81
C ALA A 109 -12.69 -4.61 3.99
N ASP A 110 -13.02 -5.91 3.97
CA ASP A 110 -13.62 -6.63 5.10
C ASP A 110 -12.56 -7.09 6.08
N GLU A 111 -11.34 -7.36 5.58
CA GLU A 111 -10.19 -7.76 6.38
C GLU A 111 -8.92 -7.07 5.87
N ILE A 112 -8.09 -6.62 6.80
CA ILE A 112 -6.81 -5.99 6.52
C ILE A 112 -5.71 -6.78 7.22
N THR A 113 -4.70 -7.21 6.45
CA THR A 113 -3.53 -7.91 6.96
C THR A 113 -2.28 -7.08 6.69
N VAL A 114 -1.47 -6.88 7.71
CA VAL A 114 -0.13 -6.27 7.61
C VAL A 114 0.91 -7.37 7.58
N ILE A 115 1.78 -7.33 6.58
CA ILE A 115 2.82 -8.34 6.34
C ILE A 115 4.18 -7.65 6.50
N LEU A 116 4.98 -8.12 7.46
CA LEU A 116 6.32 -7.60 7.71
C LEU A 116 7.34 -8.15 6.71
N ASN A 117 8.57 -7.62 6.74
CA ASN A 117 9.67 -8.06 5.87
C ASN A 117 10.11 -9.50 6.08
N ASP A 118 9.86 -10.07 7.26
CA ASP A 118 10.15 -11.46 7.62
C ASP A 118 8.97 -12.40 7.31
N GLU A 119 7.99 -11.91 6.54
CA GLU A 119 6.76 -12.62 6.17
C GLU A 119 5.80 -12.89 7.35
N THR A 120 6.03 -12.28 8.52
CA THR A 120 5.08 -12.36 9.63
C THR A 120 3.83 -11.55 9.29
N GLU A 121 2.66 -12.14 9.51
CA GLU A 121 1.36 -11.56 9.20
C GLU A 121 0.60 -11.18 10.47
N PHE A 122 0.00 -10.00 10.47
CA PHE A 122 -0.85 -9.50 11.55
C PHE A 122 -2.18 -9.02 10.99
N THR A 123 -3.28 -9.44 11.59
CA THR A 123 -4.58 -8.80 11.35
C THR A 123 -4.53 -7.39 11.91
N ALA A 124 -4.97 -6.41 11.11
CA ALA A 124 -4.93 -5.00 11.48
C ALA A 124 -6.33 -4.44 11.74
N GLU A 125 -6.44 -3.60 12.76
CA GLU A 125 -7.63 -2.82 13.07
C GLU A 125 -7.51 -1.42 12.48
N LEU A 126 -8.56 -0.91 11.84
CA LEU A 126 -8.62 0.46 11.35
C LEU A 126 -8.90 1.43 12.50
N LEU A 127 -7.92 2.26 12.86
CA LEU A 127 -8.08 3.31 13.88
C LEU A 127 -8.76 4.56 13.33
N GLY A 128 -8.47 4.91 12.07
CA GLY A 128 -9.05 6.08 11.42
C GLY A 128 -8.55 6.27 10.00
N ARG A 129 -9.28 7.09 9.23
CA ARG A 129 -8.92 7.40 7.84
C ARG A 129 -9.35 8.80 7.44
N ASP A 130 -8.63 9.39 6.51
CA ASP A 130 -8.99 10.62 5.80
C ASP A 130 -8.97 10.37 4.28
N PRO A 131 -10.14 10.16 3.64
CA PRO A 131 -10.22 9.96 2.20
C PRO A 131 -9.72 11.16 1.37
N LYS A 132 -9.77 12.38 1.91
CA LYS A 132 -9.32 13.58 1.19
C LYS A 132 -7.80 13.67 1.12
N ALA A 133 -7.13 13.28 2.21
CA ALA A 133 -5.67 13.21 2.28
C ALA A 133 -5.13 11.87 1.76
N ASP A 134 -6.00 10.90 1.48
CA ASP A 134 -5.67 9.52 1.14
C ASP A 134 -4.76 8.85 2.18
N ILE A 135 -5.11 9.01 3.47
CA ILE A 135 -4.37 8.43 4.60
C ILE A 135 -5.29 7.54 5.42
N ALA A 136 -4.76 6.40 5.85
CA ALA A 136 -5.35 5.53 6.84
C ALA A 136 -4.34 5.14 7.92
N VAL A 137 -4.82 4.97 9.14
CA VAL A 137 -4.04 4.55 10.31
C VAL A 137 -4.59 3.24 10.83
N LEU A 138 -3.71 2.25 10.92
CA LEU A 138 -4.02 0.90 11.37
C LEU A 138 -3.30 0.58 12.67
N LYS A 139 -3.80 -0.41 13.39
CA LYS A 139 -3.19 -0.97 14.60
C LYS A 139 -2.98 -2.47 14.41
N ILE A 140 -1.77 -2.93 14.70
CA ILE A 140 -1.44 -4.35 14.83
C ILE A 140 -0.97 -4.63 16.26
N ASP A 141 -1.08 -5.87 16.71
CA ASP A 141 -0.52 -6.35 17.98
C ASP A 141 0.73 -7.21 17.66
N PRO A 142 1.94 -6.59 17.70
CA PRO A 142 3.21 -7.24 17.37
C PRO A 142 3.69 -8.23 18.43
#